data_68285efbfe8c5e2c4d382585ee763fd6
#
_entry.id   68285efbfe8c5e2c4d382585ee763fd6
#
_cell.length_a   1.000
_cell.length_b   1.000
_cell.length_c   1.000
_cell.angle_alpha   90.00
_cell.angle_beta   90.00
_cell.angle_gamma   90.00
#
_symmetry.space_group_name_H-M   'P 1'
#
loop_
_entity.id
_entity.type
_entity.pdbx_description
1 polymer ?
#
loop_
_entity_poly.entity_id
_entity_poly.type
_entity_poly.pdbx_seq_one_letter_code
_entity_poly.pdbx_strand_id
1 'polypeptide(L)'
;LIIESEFCSGMSRPIGNYTSEAIGNLSHGANAITEWNLMLNDEGGPYHDRKSGCLAPVLLDRSSGKVTTTRVYDEMYMVSHFCGSDGTAMRTSSYDSRISVFACRRTDGKIAVCLKNNADENLSVNLRVFGKHVFSLLLEEQEAATLIVEE
;
A
#
# COMPACT_ATOMS: atom_id res chain seq x y z
N LEU A 1 -14.78 -12.35 8.46
CA LEU A 1 -14.04 -11.09 8.48
C LEU A 1 -12.63 -11.34 9.03
N ILE A 2 -11.62 -11.05 8.24
CA ILE A 2 -10.19 -11.15 8.62
C ILE A 2 -9.63 -9.74 8.59
N ILE A 3 -9.05 -9.29 9.70
CA ILE A 3 -8.48 -7.95 9.85
C ILE A 3 -7.04 -8.10 10.36
N GLU A 4 -6.09 -7.49 9.68
CA GLU A 4 -4.81 -7.20 10.26
C GLU A 4 -4.99 -6.03 11.23
N SER A 5 -4.94 -6.33 12.52
CA SER A 5 -5.32 -5.37 13.57
C SER A 5 -4.27 -4.29 13.81
N GLU A 6 -3.02 -4.56 13.44
CA GLU A 6 -1.91 -3.62 13.62
C GLU A 6 -0.75 -3.98 12.70
N PHE A 7 -0.39 -3.08 11.81
CA PHE A 7 0.87 -3.06 11.08
C PHE A 7 1.63 -1.78 11.46
N CYS A 8 2.93 -1.85 11.61
CA CYS A 8 3.74 -0.70 11.96
C CYS A 8 4.83 -0.48 10.91
N SER A 9 4.60 0.45 10.01
CA SER A 9 5.60 0.87 9.03
C SER A 9 6.90 1.30 9.72
N GLY A 10 8.03 0.83 9.23
CA GLY A 10 9.36 1.15 9.75
C GLY A 10 9.89 0.23 10.85
N MET A 11 9.08 -0.62 11.47
CA MET A 11 9.52 -1.55 12.52
C MET A 11 10.05 -2.88 11.98
N SER A 12 9.54 -3.32 10.82
CA SER A 12 9.94 -4.58 10.19
C SER A 12 11.34 -4.50 9.58
N ARG A 13 12.04 -5.63 9.56
CA ARG A 13 13.36 -5.71 8.88
C ARG A 13 13.33 -6.79 7.80
N PRO A 14 13.61 -6.44 6.54
CA PRO A 14 13.87 -5.08 6.03
C PRO A 14 12.69 -4.14 6.33
N ILE A 15 12.93 -2.83 6.35
CA ILE A 15 11.89 -1.86 6.70
C ILE A 15 10.65 -2.13 5.87
N GLY A 16 9.60 -2.63 6.54
CA GLY A 16 8.32 -2.91 5.92
C GLY A 16 7.69 -1.62 5.39
N ASN A 17 6.99 -1.72 4.29
CA ASN A 17 6.18 -0.62 3.79
C ASN A 17 4.72 -1.06 3.71
N TYR A 18 3.82 -0.11 3.90
CA TYR A 18 2.39 -0.35 3.92
C TYR A 18 1.88 -0.98 2.62
N THR A 19 2.37 -0.54 1.47
CA THR A 19 1.89 -1.06 0.18
C THR A 19 2.16 -2.54 0.01
N SER A 20 3.37 -3.02 0.35
CA SER A 20 3.71 -4.44 0.25
C SER A 20 2.87 -5.29 1.20
N GLU A 21 2.67 -4.82 2.44
CA GLU A 21 1.85 -5.49 3.44
C GLU A 21 0.39 -5.53 3.01
N ALA A 22 -0.16 -4.39 2.57
CA ALA A 22 -1.53 -4.30 2.11
C ALA A 22 -1.80 -5.22 0.92
N ILE A 23 -0.96 -5.19 -0.12
CA ILE A 23 -1.08 -6.07 -1.27
C ILE A 23 -1.02 -7.54 -0.84
N GLY A 24 -0.05 -7.88 0.03
CA GLY A 24 0.12 -9.23 0.55
C GLY A 24 -1.13 -9.74 1.26
N ASN A 25 -1.60 -9.02 2.26
CA ASN A 25 -2.74 -9.45 3.08
C ASN A 25 -4.07 -9.43 2.32
N LEU A 26 -4.35 -8.36 1.57
CA LEU A 26 -5.59 -8.25 0.80
C LEU A 26 -5.69 -9.31 -0.30
N SER A 27 -4.59 -9.64 -0.98
CA SER A 27 -4.58 -10.70 -2.00
C SER A 27 -4.76 -12.10 -1.41
N HIS A 28 -4.51 -12.29 -0.11
CA HIS A 28 -4.71 -13.54 0.62
C HIS A 28 -6.00 -13.57 1.46
N GLY A 29 -6.90 -12.62 1.27
CA GLY A 29 -8.24 -12.65 1.81
C GLY A 29 -8.47 -11.83 3.07
N ALA A 30 -7.53 -10.98 3.49
CA ALA A 30 -7.80 -9.96 4.49
C ALA A 30 -8.86 -8.98 3.96
N ASN A 31 -9.73 -8.52 4.85
CA ASN A 31 -10.78 -7.56 4.53
C ASN A 31 -10.39 -6.13 4.91
N ALA A 32 -9.47 -5.97 5.85
CA ALA A 32 -8.96 -4.68 6.28
C ALA A 32 -7.56 -4.79 6.88
N ILE A 33 -6.86 -3.68 6.86
CA ILE A 33 -5.52 -3.51 7.44
C ILE A 33 -5.52 -2.21 8.23
N THR A 34 -4.96 -2.24 9.43
CA THR A 34 -4.85 -1.07 10.30
C THR A 34 -3.39 -0.70 10.48
N GLU A 35 -3.01 0.49 10.04
CA GLU A 35 -1.68 1.04 10.27
C GLU A 35 -1.58 1.61 11.69
N TRP A 36 -0.50 1.34 12.35
CA TRP A 36 -0.08 1.91 13.63
C TRP A 36 1.02 2.95 13.37
N ASN A 37 0.87 4.13 13.70
CA ASN A 37 -0.05 5.08 14.22
C ASN A 37 -0.63 5.99 13.10
N LEU A 38 -1.71 6.72 13.37
CA LEU A 38 -2.21 7.72 12.44
C LEU A 38 -1.28 8.96 12.37
N MET A 39 -0.81 9.42 13.51
CA MET A 39 0.01 10.64 13.61
C MET A 39 1.07 10.51 14.71
N LEU A 40 2.27 10.94 14.39
CA LEU A 40 3.36 11.11 15.35
C LEU A 40 3.87 12.55 15.31
N ASN A 41 4.56 12.97 16.37
CA ASN A 41 5.27 14.24 16.35
C ASN A 41 6.67 14.07 15.70
N ASP A 42 7.36 15.19 15.53
CA ASP A 42 8.71 15.29 14.97
C ASP A 42 9.77 14.47 15.74
N GLU A 43 9.51 14.11 16.99
CA GLU A 43 10.36 13.25 17.81
C GLU A 43 9.97 11.76 17.74
N GLY A 44 8.91 11.41 17.01
CA GLY A 44 8.39 10.06 16.89
C GLY A 44 7.49 9.62 18.05
N GLY A 45 6.94 10.58 18.79
CA GLY A 45 5.97 10.34 19.88
C GLY A 45 4.54 10.71 19.52
N PRO A 46 3.60 10.49 20.45
CA PRO A 46 3.84 10.09 21.84
C PRO A 46 4.27 8.61 22.01
N TYR A 47 5.06 8.36 23.04
CA TYR A 47 5.50 7.02 23.43
C TYR A 47 5.57 6.94 24.98
N HIS A 48 5.44 5.74 25.54
CA HIS A 48 5.45 5.56 27.00
C HIS A 48 6.88 5.57 27.55
N ASP A 49 7.61 4.48 27.34
CA ASP A 49 8.91 4.30 28.00
C ASP A 49 10.10 4.60 27.10
N ARG A 50 9.95 4.37 25.82
CA ARG A 50 11.02 4.54 24.83
C ARG A 50 10.50 4.91 23.46
N LYS A 51 11.34 5.64 22.73
CA LYS A 51 11.05 5.99 21.34
C LYS A 51 10.83 4.74 20.50
N SER A 52 9.71 4.69 19.78
CA SER A 52 9.44 3.66 18.80
C SER A 52 10.17 3.93 17.50
N GLY A 53 10.39 2.90 16.68
CA GLY A 53 10.88 3.04 15.31
C GLY A 53 9.76 3.19 14.28
N CYS A 54 8.51 3.34 14.73
CA CYS A 54 7.36 3.46 13.85
C CYS A 54 7.43 4.76 13.02
N LEU A 55 7.00 4.66 11.79
CA LEU A 55 6.66 5.79 10.94
C LEU A 55 5.15 6.03 11.01
N ALA A 56 4.71 7.23 10.70
CA ALA A 56 3.28 7.55 10.64
C ALA A 56 2.94 8.24 9.32
N PRO A 57 1.70 8.09 8.84
CA PRO A 57 1.23 8.82 7.67
C PRO A 57 1.28 10.33 7.84
N VAL A 58 1.10 10.81 9.07
CA VAL A 58 1.06 12.24 9.38
C VAL A 58 2.08 12.58 10.45
N LEU A 59 2.81 13.67 10.26
CA LEU A 59 3.74 14.22 11.25
C LEU A 59 3.29 15.61 11.69
N LEU A 60 3.37 15.85 13.00
CA LEU A 60 3.13 17.14 13.64
C LEU A 60 4.46 17.70 14.16
N ASP A 61 4.91 18.83 13.60
CA ASP A 61 5.96 19.64 14.19
C ASP A 61 5.40 20.40 15.40
N ARG A 62 5.82 20.02 16.59
CA ARG A 62 5.32 20.60 17.85
C ARG A 62 5.71 22.05 18.03
N SER A 63 6.81 22.49 17.44
CA SER A 63 7.32 23.85 17.58
C SER A 63 6.53 24.86 16.75
N SER A 64 6.18 24.48 15.54
CA SER A 64 5.48 25.34 14.58
C SER A 64 3.97 25.04 14.46
N GLY A 65 3.51 23.88 14.96
CA GLY A 65 2.15 23.37 14.72
C GLY A 65 1.92 22.90 13.29
N LYS A 66 2.95 22.81 12.46
CA LYS A 66 2.84 22.40 11.08
C LYS A 66 2.55 20.89 10.98
N VAL A 67 1.54 20.55 10.17
CA VAL A 67 1.19 19.17 9.84
C VAL A 67 1.69 18.86 8.43
N THR A 68 2.36 17.71 8.26
CA THR A 68 2.85 17.21 6.97
C THR A 68 2.51 15.75 6.78
N THR A 69 2.29 15.32 5.55
CA THR A 69 2.17 13.91 5.19
C THR A 69 3.54 13.29 4.93
N THR A 70 3.64 11.99 5.08
CA THR A 70 4.84 11.21 4.84
C THR A 70 4.63 10.21 3.70
N ARG A 71 5.69 9.50 3.32
CA ARG A 71 5.59 8.38 2.37
C ARG A 71 4.57 7.32 2.80
N VAL A 72 4.40 7.07 4.09
CA VAL A 72 3.39 6.11 4.58
C VAL A 72 1.98 6.56 4.21
N TYR A 73 1.70 7.86 4.24
CA TYR A 73 0.44 8.41 3.77
C TYR A 73 0.23 8.12 2.28
N ASP A 74 1.24 8.33 1.45
CA ASP A 74 1.14 8.09 0.01
C ASP A 74 0.92 6.60 -0.29
N GLU A 75 1.61 5.72 0.43
CA GLU A 75 1.44 4.26 0.33
C GLU A 75 0.03 3.81 0.74
N MET A 76 -0.52 4.36 1.82
CA MET A 76 -1.90 4.10 2.24
C MET A 76 -2.90 4.64 1.21
N TYR A 77 -2.67 5.85 0.71
CA TYR A 77 -3.54 6.50 -0.26
C TYR A 77 -3.65 5.68 -1.55
N MET A 78 -2.54 5.14 -2.06
CA MET A 78 -2.51 4.34 -3.29
C MET A 78 -3.41 3.10 -3.22
N VAL A 79 -3.55 2.50 -2.05
CA VAL A 79 -4.41 1.33 -1.86
C VAL A 79 -5.83 1.76 -1.49
N SER A 80 -5.98 2.53 -0.41
CA SER A 80 -7.28 2.82 0.20
C SER A 80 -8.16 3.72 -0.67
N HIS A 81 -7.59 4.78 -1.25
CA HIS A 81 -8.35 5.73 -2.07
C HIS A 81 -8.88 5.10 -3.36
N PHE A 82 -8.05 4.28 -4.02
CA PHE A 82 -8.42 3.71 -5.32
C PHE A 82 -9.24 2.44 -5.21
N CYS A 83 -9.04 1.62 -4.18
CA CYS A 83 -9.84 0.43 -3.96
C CYS A 83 -11.20 0.75 -3.33
N GLY A 84 -11.25 1.77 -2.46
CA GLY A 84 -12.45 2.12 -1.70
C GLY A 84 -12.77 1.09 -0.61
N SER A 85 -13.71 1.42 0.28
CA SER A 85 -14.14 0.55 1.38
C SER A 85 -15.08 -0.58 0.93
N ASP A 86 -15.76 -0.39 -0.19
CA ASP A 86 -16.81 -1.30 -0.69
C ASP A 86 -16.37 -2.11 -1.91
N GLY A 87 -15.07 -2.08 -2.20
CA GLY A 87 -14.49 -2.85 -3.31
C GLY A 87 -14.53 -4.35 -3.05
N THR A 88 -14.71 -5.14 -4.12
CA THR A 88 -14.65 -6.59 -4.05
C THR A 88 -13.30 -7.08 -4.55
N ALA A 89 -12.55 -7.78 -3.70
CA ALA A 89 -11.26 -8.34 -4.06
C ALA A 89 -11.37 -9.30 -5.26
N MET A 90 -10.45 -9.19 -6.19
CA MET A 90 -10.36 -10.02 -7.38
C MET A 90 -9.15 -10.96 -7.27
N ARG A 91 -9.27 -12.13 -7.90
CA ARG A 91 -8.15 -13.06 -7.98
C ARG A 91 -7.06 -12.48 -8.88
N THR A 92 -5.85 -12.43 -8.38
CA THR A 92 -4.67 -11.94 -9.10
C THR A 92 -3.57 -13.01 -9.13
N SER A 93 -2.66 -12.89 -10.07
CA SER A 93 -1.43 -13.69 -10.14
C SER A 93 -0.34 -12.90 -10.83
N SER A 94 0.90 -13.14 -10.42
CA SER A 94 2.10 -12.63 -11.10
C SER A 94 2.97 -13.82 -11.52
N TYR A 95 3.58 -13.73 -12.71
CA TYR A 95 4.60 -14.68 -13.17
C TYR A 95 5.99 -14.35 -12.65
N ASP A 96 6.17 -13.14 -12.13
CA ASP A 96 7.42 -12.68 -11.53
C ASP A 96 7.18 -12.46 -10.02
N SER A 97 7.87 -13.22 -9.19
CA SER A 97 7.73 -13.13 -7.73
C SER A 97 8.19 -11.78 -7.14
N ARG A 98 8.92 -10.98 -7.93
CA ARG A 98 9.34 -9.63 -7.56
C ARG A 98 8.21 -8.60 -7.71
N ILE A 99 7.13 -8.94 -8.44
CA ILE A 99 5.95 -8.08 -8.60
C ILE A 99 4.83 -8.61 -7.74
N SER A 100 4.44 -7.82 -6.74
CA SER A 100 3.21 -8.03 -5.98
C SER A 100 2.04 -7.34 -6.67
N VAL A 101 0.86 -7.98 -6.63
CA VAL A 101 -0.35 -7.46 -7.28
C VAL A 101 -1.58 -7.74 -6.42
N PHE A 102 -2.42 -6.72 -6.28
CA PHE A 102 -3.77 -6.83 -5.74
C PHE A 102 -4.73 -6.09 -6.67
N ALA A 103 -5.93 -6.62 -6.84
CA ALA A 103 -6.96 -5.94 -7.60
C ALA A 103 -8.32 -6.02 -6.89
N CYS A 104 -9.11 -4.99 -7.06
CA CYS A 104 -10.49 -4.99 -6.60
C CYS A 104 -11.42 -4.40 -7.67
N ARG A 105 -12.63 -4.94 -7.75
CA ARG A 105 -13.73 -4.35 -8.50
C ARG A 105 -14.39 -3.30 -7.60
N ARG A 106 -14.41 -2.08 -8.06
CA ARG A 106 -15.02 -0.93 -7.40
C ARG A 106 -16.55 -0.93 -7.60
N THR A 107 -17.24 -0.19 -6.77
CA THR A 107 -18.71 -0.01 -6.89
C THR A 107 -19.13 0.74 -8.15
N ASP A 108 -18.24 1.54 -8.75
CA ASP A 108 -18.46 2.20 -10.03
C ASP A 108 -18.21 1.29 -11.26
N GLY A 109 -17.96 0.00 -11.03
CA GLY A 109 -17.71 -1.01 -12.06
C GLY A 109 -16.26 -1.07 -12.56
N LYS A 110 -15.44 -0.07 -12.26
CA LYS A 110 -14.02 -0.05 -12.65
C LYS A 110 -13.19 -1.02 -11.80
N ILE A 111 -12.02 -1.37 -12.30
CA ILE A 111 -11.08 -2.24 -11.59
C ILE A 111 -9.87 -1.40 -11.16
N ALA A 112 -9.61 -1.36 -9.87
CA ALA A 112 -8.36 -0.84 -9.34
C ALA A 112 -7.34 -1.98 -9.26
N VAL A 113 -6.14 -1.77 -9.80
CA VAL A 113 -5.03 -2.73 -9.77
C VAL A 113 -3.84 -2.07 -9.11
N CYS A 114 -3.47 -2.54 -7.94
CA CYS A 114 -2.30 -2.09 -7.19
C CYS A 114 -1.12 -3.02 -7.51
N LEU A 115 -0.02 -2.44 -7.93
CA LEU A 115 1.22 -3.13 -8.28
C LEU A 115 2.35 -2.62 -7.39
N LYS A 116 3.28 -3.51 -7.05
CA LYS A 116 4.52 -3.15 -6.34
C LYS A 116 5.69 -3.92 -6.95
N ASN A 117 6.70 -3.18 -7.38
CA ASN A 117 8.02 -3.73 -7.69
C ASN A 117 8.80 -3.87 -6.38
N ASN A 118 9.15 -5.10 -6.00
CA ASN A 118 9.93 -5.38 -4.78
C ASN A 118 11.43 -5.60 -5.07
N ALA A 119 11.85 -5.39 -6.33
CA ALA A 119 13.25 -5.51 -6.73
C ALA A 119 13.99 -4.17 -6.61
N ASP A 120 15.31 -4.25 -6.54
CA ASP A 120 16.23 -3.11 -6.60
C ASP A 120 16.64 -2.81 -8.06
N GLU A 121 15.72 -3.01 -9.00
CA GLU A 121 15.89 -2.73 -10.43
C GLU A 121 14.53 -2.42 -11.07
N ASN A 122 14.55 -1.74 -12.19
CA ASN A 122 13.35 -1.44 -12.97
C ASN A 122 12.80 -2.71 -13.62
N LEU A 123 11.49 -2.93 -13.53
CA LEU A 123 10.81 -4.08 -14.11
C LEU A 123 9.71 -3.67 -15.08
N SER A 124 9.72 -4.29 -16.27
CA SER A 124 8.63 -4.15 -17.24
C SER A 124 7.48 -5.08 -16.86
N VAL A 125 6.29 -4.53 -16.74
CA VAL A 125 5.06 -5.25 -16.39
C VAL A 125 4.07 -5.20 -17.53
N ASN A 126 3.53 -6.35 -17.91
CA ASN A 126 2.41 -6.47 -18.85
C ASN A 126 1.17 -6.89 -18.07
N LEU A 127 0.25 -5.96 -17.86
CA LEU A 127 -1.02 -6.23 -17.19
C LEU A 127 -2.02 -6.90 -18.14
N ARG A 128 -2.64 -7.97 -17.68
CA ARG A 128 -3.77 -8.61 -18.35
C ARG A 128 -4.96 -8.65 -17.42
N VAL A 129 -6.11 -8.26 -17.92
CA VAL A 129 -7.40 -8.38 -17.23
C VAL A 129 -8.28 -9.33 -18.03
N PHE A 130 -8.82 -10.37 -17.36
CA PHE A 130 -9.59 -11.46 -18.01
C PHE A 130 -8.87 -12.07 -19.23
N GLY A 131 -7.55 -12.23 -19.12
CA GLY A 131 -6.71 -12.79 -20.19
C GLY A 131 -6.36 -11.86 -21.35
N LYS A 132 -6.97 -10.67 -21.41
CA LYS A 132 -6.66 -9.66 -22.45
C LYS A 132 -5.56 -8.73 -21.95
N HIS A 133 -4.61 -8.42 -22.82
CA HIS A 133 -3.62 -7.37 -22.54
C HIS A 133 -4.31 -6.01 -22.44
N VAL A 134 -4.02 -5.28 -21.38
CA VAL A 134 -4.64 -3.98 -21.11
C VAL A 134 -3.59 -2.89 -21.13
N PHE A 135 -2.43 -3.12 -20.51
CA PHE A 135 -1.43 -2.09 -20.31
C PHE A 135 -0.02 -2.68 -20.19
N SER A 136 0.97 -1.92 -20.65
CA SER A 136 2.40 -2.19 -20.38
C SER A 136 3.01 -0.98 -19.72
N LEU A 137 3.74 -1.18 -18.64
CA LEU A 137 4.40 -0.12 -17.88
C LEU A 137 5.77 -0.57 -17.43
N LEU A 138 6.64 0.39 -17.19
CA LEU A 138 7.89 0.21 -16.47
C LEU A 138 7.63 0.65 -15.02
N LEU A 139 7.88 -0.21 -14.07
CA LEU A 139 7.95 0.15 -12.66
C LEU A 139 9.42 0.33 -12.29
N GLU A 140 9.75 1.48 -11.74
CA GLU A 140 11.08 1.75 -11.20
C GLU A 140 11.38 0.85 -10.01
N GLU A 141 12.63 0.82 -9.58
CA GLU A 141 13.02 0.08 -8.37
C GLU A 141 12.16 0.50 -7.17
N GLN A 142 11.66 -0.47 -6.42
CA GLN A 142 10.82 -0.23 -5.23
C GLN A 142 9.57 0.65 -5.49
N GLU A 143 9.17 0.85 -6.73
CA GLU A 143 7.98 1.64 -7.07
C GLU A 143 6.69 0.87 -6.83
N ALA A 144 5.66 1.59 -6.41
CA ALA A 144 4.29 1.12 -6.39
C ALA A 144 3.42 1.98 -7.31
N ALA A 145 2.46 1.37 -7.96
CA ALA A 145 1.52 2.05 -8.85
C ALA A 145 0.10 1.50 -8.68
N THR A 146 -0.89 2.36 -8.80
CA THR A 146 -2.30 1.94 -8.88
C THR A 146 -2.89 2.40 -10.20
N LEU A 147 -3.45 1.45 -10.92
CA LEU A 147 -4.11 1.66 -12.22
C LEU A 147 -5.62 1.50 -12.06
N ILE A 148 -6.38 2.37 -12.73
CA ILE A 148 -7.82 2.20 -12.88
C ILE A 148 -8.10 1.73 -14.30
N VAL A 149 -8.70 0.55 -14.39
CA VAL A 149 -9.05 -0.10 -15.67
C VAL A 149 -10.56 -0.04 -15.85
N GLU A 150 -10.99 0.41 -17.02
CA GLU A 150 -12.38 0.36 -17.48
C GLU A 150 -12.59 -0.91 -18.32
N GLU A 151 -13.70 -1.62 -18.11
CA GLU A 151 -14.10 -2.80 -18.91
C GLU A 151 -14.66 -2.41 -20.27
#